data_93a0368bbfa23a62981e19c8098bbd11
#
_entry.id   93a0368bbfa23a62981e19c8098bbd11
#
_cell.length_a   1.000
_cell.length_b   1.000
_cell.length_c   1.000
_cell.angle_alpha   90.00
_cell.angle_beta   90.00
_cell.angle_gamma   90.00
#
_symmetry.space_group_name_H-M   'P 1'
#
loop_
_entity.id
_entity.type
_entity.pdbx_description
1 polymer ?
#
loop_
_entity_poly.entity_id
_entity_poly.type
_entity_poly.pdbx_seq_one_letter_code
_entity_poly.pdbx_strand_id
1 'polypeptide(L)'
;MIVRLAVRSLVTRPLRSAVLSIGFGLSIAVMAELLGVGEVILDQAHSPALSGGGDLVVTGAVGPLDSGRYLLTNVLESPALAPRVAAASPSRRGAVYLLSGNASGPIAVRAGIPSRERAVGDPETAGESQWVDAASDLEWIRPAHGDLLRVMDRFHAAPGSATAATDGGRGDGTTVSRSSWAEWLYFNARSADGARRFYLTVMTGAPDAAGKRPIHVRLQLNRAGRTANFSAGGLVDDRALLDRAPDLDVAGNAVRLDADGRYHIVLALQPESAGGGASPLTGALTLTPAPGRSIPPATIRGARGWLSGYVVPVLSGAFTGTLRAGGEEIVVDGMTGYHDHNWGYWEGVRWQWGQVASGPTSIIYGRVFPPADVADPARVPGVLGVIGATGPIAFSTDVAISEDDANGRPRAVTIQSRDQRLEMTLRLDVSESVETAMALTRDASGTTMTFLQLGGVYHVSGRAGGEEINFSARGSAETFRASR
;
A
#
# COMPACT_ATOMS: atom_id res chain seq x y z
N MET A 1 -48.54 -9.76 52.26
CA MET A 1 -49.44 -8.61 52.30
C MET A 1 -49.43 -7.87 50.94
N ILE A 2 -48.28 -7.55 50.36
CA ILE A 2 -48.16 -6.75 49.11
C ILE A 2 -48.83 -7.45 47.89
N VAL A 3 -48.63 -8.75 47.70
CA VAL A 3 -49.23 -9.50 46.57
C VAL A 3 -50.78 -9.53 46.65
N ARG A 4 -51.36 -9.68 47.86
CA ARG A 4 -52.82 -9.61 48.04
C ARG A 4 -53.40 -8.23 47.74
N LEU A 5 -52.70 -7.16 48.10
CA LEU A 5 -53.07 -5.80 47.77
C LEU A 5 -52.99 -5.52 46.26
N ALA A 6 -51.92 -6.00 45.60
CA ALA A 6 -51.75 -5.90 44.15
C ALA A 6 -52.86 -6.60 43.37
N VAL A 7 -53.17 -7.88 43.72
CA VAL A 7 -54.27 -8.66 43.12
C VAL A 7 -55.63 -7.98 43.36
N ARG A 8 -55.88 -7.47 44.58
CA ARG A 8 -57.11 -6.74 44.87
C ARG A 8 -57.26 -5.46 44.08
N SER A 9 -56.15 -4.73 43.90
CA SER A 9 -56.12 -3.51 43.07
C SER A 9 -56.42 -3.80 41.58
N LEU A 10 -55.91 -4.92 41.06
CA LEU A 10 -56.17 -5.36 39.69
C LEU A 10 -57.64 -5.73 39.45
N VAL A 11 -58.26 -6.46 40.43
CA VAL A 11 -59.66 -6.92 40.30
C VAL A 11 -60.67 -5.79 40.56
N THR A 12 -60.35 -4.82 41.40
CA THR A 12 -61.30 -3.72 41.74
C THR A 12 -61.33 -2.62 40.67
N ARG A 13 -60.38 -2.57 39.71
CA ARG A 13 -60.31 -1.60 38.65
C ARG A 13 -60.05 -2.31 37.30
N PRO A 14 -60.99 -3.13 36.79
CA PRO A 14 -60.72 -4.03 35.66
C PRO A 14 -60.33 -3.29 34.37
N LEU A 15 -60.98 -2.16 34.07
CA LEU A 15 -60.70 -1.38 32.87
C LEU A 15 -59.27 -0.85 32.88
N ARG A 16 -58.86 -0.25 34.02
CA ARG A 16 -57.47 0.26 34.18
C ARG A 16 -56.44 -0.85 34.12
N SER A 17 -56.71 -1.98 34.69
CA SER A 17 -55.83 -3.14 34.66
C SER A 17 -55.74 -3.71 33.24
N ALA A 18 -56.84 -3.76 32.51
CA ALA A 18 -56.82 -4.19 31.10
C ALA A 18 -56.00 -3.27 30.22
N VAL A 19 -56.19 -1.92 30.35
CA VAL A 19 -55.42 -0.93 29.56
C VAL A 19 -53.91 -1.04 29.87
N LEU A 20 -53.54 -1.18 31.16
CA LEU A 20 -52.14 -1.33 31.54
C LEU A 20 -51.54 -2.66 31.01
N SER A 21 -52.31 -3.75 31.12
CA SER A 21 -51.85 -5.07 30.62
C SER A 21 -51.69 -5.08 29.11
N ILE A 22 -52.61 -4.47 28.38
CA ILE A 22 -52.49 -4.30 26.92
C ILE A 22 -51.28 -3.44 26.57
N GLY A 23 -51.08 -2.29 27.26
CA GLY A 23 -49.94 -1.40 27.02
C GLY A 23 -48.61 -2.08 27.29
N PHE A 24 -48.46 -2.77 28.43
CA PHE A 24 -47.24 -3.53 28.75
C PHE A 24 -47.04 -4.71 27.79
N GLY A 25 -48.14 -5.47 27.51
CA GLY A 25 -48.10 -6.60 26.61
C GLY A 25 -47.68 -6.19 25.18
N LEU A 26 -48.24 -5.12 24.65
CA LEU A 26 -47.88 -4.57 23.34
C LEU A 26 -46.42 -4.10 23.33
N SER A 27 -45.95 -3.40 24.36
CA SER A 27 -44.58 -2.94 24.46
C SER A 27 -43.58 -4.10 24.50
N ILE A 28 -43.89 -5.15 25.25
CA ILE A 28 -43.06 -6.36 25.32
C ILE A 28 -43.09 -7.10 23.96
N ALA A 29 -44.24 -7.19 23.31
CA ALA A 29 -44.38 -7.83 22.02
C ALA A 29 -43.56 -7.11 20.93
N VAL A 30 -43.64 -5.77 20.87
CA VAL A 30 -42.86 -4.97 19.95
C VAL A 30 -41.37 -5.11 20.21
N MET A 31 -40.96 -5.10 21.49
CA MET A 31 -39.54 -5.30 21.85
C MET A 31 -39.04 -6.70 21.49
N ALA A 32 -39.87 -7.75 21.70
CA ALA A 32 -39.50 -9.10 21.32
C ALA A 32 -39.39 -9.25 19.78
N GLU A 33 -40.32 -8.64 19.05
CA GLU A 33 -40.28 -8.63 17.59
C GLU A 33 -39.04 -7.89 17.04
N LEU A 34 -38.69 -6.72 17.61
CA LEU A 34 -37.49 -5.98 17.25
C LEU A 34 -36.22 -6.76 17.56
N LEU A 35 -36.16 -7.47 18.69
CA LEU A 35 -35.03 -8.34 19.04
C LEU A 35 -34.94 -9.53 18.08
N GLY A 36 -36.09 -10.18 17.76
CA GLY A 36 -36.13 -11.25 16.79
C GLY A 36 -35.72 -10.84 15.38
N VAL A 37 -36.18 -9.65 14.92
CA VAL A 37 -35.74 -9.08 13.65
C VAL A 37 -34.23 -8.75 13.70
N GLY A 38 -33.74 -8.21 14.80
CA GLY A 38 -32.31 -7.96 15.01
C GLY A 38 -31.47 -9.22 14.92
N GLU A 39 -31.92 -10.31 15.55
CA GLU A 39 -31.26 -11.61 15.52
C GLU A 39 -31.24 -12.21 14.09
N VAL A 40 -32.37 -12.13 13.37
CA VAL A 40 -32.45 -12.59 11.98
C VAL A 40 -31.55 -11.76 11.06
N ILE A 41 -31.48 -10.43 11.25
CA ILE A 41 -30.56 -9.57 10.48
C ILE A 41 -29.10 -9.94 10.77
N LEU A 42 -28.73 -10.17 12.02
CA LEU A 42 -27.38 -10.59 12.40
C LEU A 42 -27.05 -12.00 11.85
N ASP A 43 -27.99 -12.91 11.92
CA ASP A 43 -27.83 -14.27 11.38
C ASP A 43 -27.70 -14.24 9.84
N GLN A 44 -28.50 -13.43 9.18
CA GLN A 44 -28.36 -13.18 7.74
C GLN A 44 -27.04 -12.48 7.39
N ALA A 45 -26.60 -11.51 8.20
CA ALA A 45 -25.32 -10.84 7.99
C ALA A 45 -24.11 -11.78 8.15
N HIS A 46 -24.25 -12.81 8.99
CA HIS A 46 -23.25 -13.87 9.19
C HIS A 46 -23.51 -15.11 8.32
N SER A 47 -24.59 -15.12 7.54
CA SER A 47 -24.93 -16.26 6.69
C SER A 47 -23.81 -16.52 5.67
N PRO A 48 -23.36 -17.78 5.52
CA PRO A 48 -22.44 -18.17 4.44
C PRO A 48 -22.93 -17.75 3.05
N ALA A 49 -24.24 -17.75 2.81
CA ALA A 49 -24.84 -17.29 1.55
C ALA A 49 -24.52 -15.82 1.24
N LEU A 50 -24.48 -14.94 2.26
CA LEU A 50 -24.08 -13.53 2.10
C LEU A 50 -22.57 -13.34 2.15
N SER A 51 -21.85 -14.18 2.88
CA SER A 51 -20.39 -14.11 3.00
C SER A 51 -19.65 -14.89 1.90
N GLY A 52 -20.33 -15.76 1.16
CA GLY A 52 -19.71 -16.55 0.10
C GLY A 52 -19.03 -17.83 0.60
N GLY A 53 -19.42 -18.35 1.77
CA GLY A 53 -18.77 -19.51 2.40
C GLY A 53 -17.47 -19.14 3.14
N GLY A 54 -16.81 -20.15 3.70
CA GLY A 54 -15.54 -19.99 4.44
C GLY A 54 -15.70 -19.55 5.89
N ASP A 55 -14.66 -19.80 6.69
CA ASP A 55 -14.63 -19.52 8.13
C ASP A 55 -14.22 -18.08 8.45
N LEU A 56 -13.61 -17.38 7.49
CA LEU A 56 -13.05 -16.04 7.65
C LEU A 56 -13.27 -15.19 6.40
N VAL A 57 -13.76 -13.99 6.61
CA VAL A 57 -13.87 -12.96 5.55
C VAL A 57 -12.89 -11.84 5.84
N VAL A 58 -12.02 -11.54 4.86
CA VAL A 58 -11.07 -10.43 4.93
C VAL A 58 -11.56 -9.29 4.06
N THR A 59 -11.75 -8.12 4.65
CA THR A 59 -12.21 -6.90 3.94
C THR A 59 -11.23 -5.77 4.15
N GLY A 60 -11.25 -4.77 3.26
CA GLY A 60 -10.58 -3.50 3.52
C GLY A 60 -11.25 -2.76 4.70
N ALA A 61 -10.49 -1.96 5.43
CA ALA A 61 -11.00 -1.17 6.56
C ALA A 61 -12.08 -0.17 6.13
N VAL A 62 -12.01 0.33 4.91
CA VAL A 62 -13.00 1.24 4.31
C VAL A 62 -13.17 0.84 2.84
N GLY A 63 -14.12 -0.06 2.56
CA GLY A 63 -14.44 -0.48 1.19
C GLY A 63 -13.73 -1.78 0.73
N PRO A 64 -13.64 -1.99 -0.58
CA PRO A 64 -13.02 -3.19 -1.15
C PRO A 64 -11.55 -3.33 -0.77
N LEU A 65 -11.07 -4.57 -0.73
CA LEU A 65 -9.66 -4.88 -0.54
C LEU A 65 -8.92 -4.68 -1.87
N ASP A 66 -8.11 -3.63 -1.97
CA ASP A 66 -7.41 -3.28 -3.22
C ASP A 66 -6.33 -4.29 -3.65
N SER A 67 -5.93 -5.19 -2.75
CA SER A 67 -4.84 -6.16 -2.96
C SER A 67 -5.30 -7.63 -2.93
N GLY A 68 -6.57 -7.91 -3.18
CA GLY A 68 -7.15 -9.26 -3.08
C GLY A 68 -6.40 -10.32 -3.89
N ARG A 69 -6.02 -10.00 -5.12
CA ARG A 69 -5.24 -10.90 -6.00
C ARG A 69 -3.86 -11.22 -5.40
N TYR A 70 -3.14 -10.20 -4.93
CA TYR A 70 -1.85 -10.38 -4.28
C TYR A 70 -1.97 -11.24 -3.02
N LEU A 71 -2.99 -10.98 -2.17
CA LEU A 71 -3.23 -11.75 -0.95
C LEU A 71 -3.47 -13.23 -1.28
N LEU A 72 -4.31 -13.54 -2.26
CA LEU A 72 -4.55 -14.92 -2.68
C LEU A 72 -3.25 -15.61 -3.10
N THR A 73 -2.49 -15.01 -3.99
CA THR A 73 -1.37 -15.70 -4.66
C THR A 73 -0.07 -15.65 -3.86
N ASN A 74 0.29 -14.51 -3.31
CA ASN A 74 1.60 -14.32 -2.68
C ASN A 74 1.58 -14.47 -1.15
N VAL A 75 0.40 -14.35 -0.53
CA VAL A 75 0.28 -14.45 0.93
C VAL A 75 -0.34 -15.78 1.31
N LEU A 76 -1.59 -16.03 0.90
CA LEU A 76 -2.32 -17.22 1.35
C LEU A 76 -1.79 -18.52 0.74
N GLU A 77 -1.32 -18.48 -0.51
CA GLU A 77 -0.71 -19.63 -1.20
C GLU A 77 0.81 -19.72 -0.97
N SER A 78 1.40 -18.82 -0.16
CA SER A 78 2.82 -18.92 0.19
C SER A 78 3.12 -20.20 0.98
N PRO A 79 4.33 -20.77 0.86
CA PRO A 79 4.71 -21.98 1.60
C PRO A 79 4.55 -21.86 3.12
N ALA A 80 4.61 -20.65 3.67
CA ALA A 80 4.43 -20.38 5.10
C ALA A 80 2.95 -20.47 5.55
N LEU A 81 1.99 -20.11 4.69
CA LEU A 81 0.57 -20.01 5.04
C LEU A 81 -0.29 -21.07 4.35
N ALA A 82 0.07 -21.54 3.17
CA ALA A 82 -0.70 -22.57 2.45
C ALA A 82 -1.08 -23.80 3.30
N PRO A 83 -0.21 -24.34 4.19
CA PRO A 83 -0.60 -25.46 5.05
C PRO A 83 -1.71 -25.15 6.07
N ARG A 84 -2.01 -23.87 6.29
CA ARG A 84 -3.03 -23.38 7.25
C ARG A 84 -4.31 -22.88 6.59
N VAL A 85 -4.32 -22.78 5.27
CA VAL A 85 -5.43 -22.26 4.45
C VAL A 85 -5.93 -23.37 3.55
N ALA A 86 -7.08 -23.95 3.86
CA ALA A 86 -7.65 -25.03 3.05
C ALA A 86 -8.10 -24.54 1.67
N ALA A 87 -8.73 -23.37 1.63
CA ALA A 87 -9.17 -22.71 0.40
C ALA A 87 -9.33 -21.19 0.62
N ALA A 88 -9.27 -20.41 -0.45
CA ALA A 88 -9.54 -18.98 -0.42
C ALA A 88 -10.18 -18.53 -1.74
N SER A 89 -11.20 -17.67 -1.66
CA SER A 89 -11.91 -17.13 -2.82
C SER A 89 -11.99 -15.61 -2.77
N PRO A 90 -11.73 -14.91 -3.88
CA PRO A 90 -12.04 -13.49 -4.00
C PRO A 90 -13.55 -13.32 -4.19
N SER A 91 -14.13 -12.32 -3.55
CA SER A 91 -15.53 -11.94 -3.74
C SER A 91 -15.67 -10.44 -3.86
N ARG A 92 -16.45 -9.96 -4.81
CA ARG A 92 -16.79 -8.54 -4.94
C ARG A 92 -18.30 -8.38 -4.78
N ARG A 93 -18.70 -7.46 -3.91
CA ARG A 93 -20.10 -7.09 -3.71
C ARG A 93 -20.38 -5.74 -4.33
N GLY A 94 -21.59 -5.58 -4.84
CA GLY A 94 -22.05 -4.34 -5.44
C GLY A 94 -23.56 -4.26 -5.44
N ALA A 95 -24.08 -3.16 -5.98
CA ALA A 95 -25.50 -3.01 -6.27
C ALA A 95 -25.66 -2.66 -7.74
N VAL A 96 -26.59 -3.33 -8.40
CA VAL A 96 -27.08 -2.94 -9.73
C VAL A 96 -28.52 -2.45 -9.58
N TYR A 97 -28.95 -1.53 -10.46
CA TYR A 97 -30.30 -1.03 -10.44
C TYR A 97 -31.10 -1.70 -11.55
N LEU A 98 -32.17 -2.40 -11.18
CA LEU A 98 -33.14 -2.87 -12.13
C LEU A 98 -34.03 -1.69 -12.52
N LEU A 99 -34.10 -1.41 -13.82
CA LEU A 99 -34.98 -0.35 -14.39
C LEU A 99 -36.15 -1.02 -15.07
N SER A 100 -37.37 -0.66 -14.66
CA SER A 100 -38.61 -1.13 -15.28
C SER A 100 -39.58 0.04 -15.43
N GLY A 101 -39.69 0.58 -16.64
CA GLY A 101 -40.48 1.79 -16.91
C GLY A 101 -39.94 2.97 -16.10
N ASN A 102 -40.81 3.58 -15.26
CA ASN A 102 -40.43 4.69 -14.37
C ASN A 102 -39.97 4.24 -12.96
N ALA A 103 -39.88 2.95 -12.70
CA ALA A 103 -39.44 2.42 -11.43
C ALA A 103 -37.99 1.95 -11.52
N SER A 104 -37.22 2.23 -10.48
CA SER A 104 -35.86 1.66 -10.30
C SER A 104 -35.72 1.09 -8.89
N GLY A 105 -35.07 -0.06 -8.79
CA GLY A 105 -34.81 -0.70 -7.51
C GLY A 105 -33.39 -1.25 -7.46
N PRO A 106 -32.67 -1.10 -6.34
CA PRO A 106 -31.35 -1.69 -6.18
C PRO A 106 -31.47 -3.22 -5.98
N ILE A 107 -30.59 -3.95 -6.63
CA ILE A 107 -30.39 -5.38 -6.42
C ILE A 107 -28.96 -5.58 -5.95
N ALA A 108 -28.77 -6.21 -4.78
CA ALA A 108 -27.46 -6.60 -4.32
C ALA A 108 -26.92 -7.71 -5.23
N VAL A 109 -25.69 -7.56 -5.67
CA VAL A 109 -25.00 -8.54 -6.51
C VAL A 109 -23.68 -8.93 -5.89
N ARG A 110 -23.30 -10.18 -6.08
CA ARG A 110 -22.00 -10.71 -5.73
C ARG A 110 -21.35 -11.31 -6.98
N ALA A 111 -20.07 -11.04 -7.18
CA ALA A 111 -19.25 -11.66 -8.18
C ALA A 111 -18.07 -12.38 -7.51
N GLY A 112 -17.73 -13.56 -8.00
CA GLY A 112 -16.65 -14.41 -7.51
C GLY A 112 -16.17 -15.35 -8.60
N ILE A 113 -15.20 -16.18 -8.28
CA ILE A 113 -14.67 -17.22 -9.17
C ILE A 113 -15.30 -18.56 -8.78
N PRO A 114 -16.17 -19.14 -9.59
CA PRO A 114 -16.97 -20.31 -9.22
C PRO A 114 -16.18 -21.49 -8.67
N SER A 115 -15.04 -21.82 -9.26
CA SER A 115 -14.17 -22.92 -8.76
C SER A 115 -13.64 -22.64 -7.35
N ARG A 116 -13.23 -21.40 -7.07
CA ARG A 116 -12.72 -20.99 -5.76
C ARG A 116 -13.83 -20.85 -4.73
N GLU A 117 -15.01 -20.36 -5.13
CA GLU A 117 -16.17 -20.28 -4.26
C GLU A 117 -16.68 -21.68 -3.83
N ARG A 118 -16.69 -22.64 -4.74
CA ARG A 118 -16.94 -24.05 -4.39
C ARG A 118 -15.92 -24.59 -3.39
N ALA A 119 -14.64 -24.26 -3.58
CA ALA A 119 -13.58 -24.73 -2.68
C ALA A 119 -13.72 -24.19 -1.25
N VAL A 120 -14.26 -22.98 -1.05
CA VAL A 120 -14.55 -22.43 0.29
C VAL A 120 -15.93 -22.85 0.82
N GLY A 121 -16.65 -23.73 0.12
CA GLY A 121 -17.93 -24.24 0.56
C GLY A 121 -19.10 -23.27 0.39
N ASP A 122 -19.03 -22.39 -0.59
CA ASP A 122 -20.14 -21.48 -0.90
C ASP A 122 -21.40 -22.27 -1.31
N PRO A 123 -22.51 -22.13 -0.55
CA PRO A 123 -23.74 -22.89 -0.82
C PRO A 123 -24.39 -22.54 -2.17
N GLU A 124 -24.21 -21.34 -2.70
CA GLU A 124 -24.76 -20.95 -4.00
C GLU A 124 -24.04 -21.64 -5.17
N THR A 125 -22.73 -21.86 -5.03
CA THR A 125 -21.93 -22.52 -6.09
C THR A 125 -21.80 -24.02 -5.90
N ALA A 126 -22.08 -24.56 -4.72
CA ALA A 126 -21.90 -25.98 -4.40
C ALA A 126 -22.89 -26.92 -5.14
N GLY A 127 -24.12 -26.42 -5.44
CA GLY A 127 -25.19 -27.20 -6.07
C GLY A 127 -25.39 -26.96 -7.57
N GLU A 128 -24.71 -25.98 -8.17
CA GLU A 128 -25.01 -25.45 -9.50
C GLU A 128 -23.88 -25.75 -10.50
N SER A 129 -24.05 -26.76 -11.34
CA SER A 129 -23.08 -27.14 -12.38
C SER A 129 -22.93 -26.11 -13.51
N GLN A 130 -23.88 -25.18 -13.62
CA GLN A 130 -23.85 -24.08 -14.61
C GLN A 130 -22.85 -22.97 -14.28
N TRP A 131 -22.42 -22.85 -13.03
CA TRP A 131 -21.42 -21.88 -12.62
C TRP A 131 -20.01 -22.39 -13.00
N VAL A 132 -19.46 -21.87 -14.08
CA VAL A 132 -18.12 -22.20 -14.60
C VAL A 132 -17.24 -20.95 -14.57
N ASP A 133 -15.94 -21.16 -14.42
CA ASP A 133 -14.97 -20.07 -14.44
C ASP A 133 -14.96 -19.42 -15.82
N ALA A 134 -14.91 -18.09 -15.83
CA ALA A 134 -14.72 -17.32 -17.04
C ALA A 134 -13.25 -17.37 -17.51
N ALA A 135 -12.99 -17.09 -18.78
CA ALA A 135 -11.63 -17.03 -19.30
C ALA A 135 -10.76 -16.00 -18.55
N SER A 136 -11.36 -14.87 -18.13
CA SER A 136 -10.70 -13.84 -17.32
C SER A 136 -10.33 -14.30 -15.90
N ASP A 137 -10.94 -15.38 -15.40
CA ASP A 137 -10.65 -15.90 -14.06
C ASP A 137 -9.31 -16.65 -14.01
N LEU A 138 -8.78 -17.07 -15.18
CA LEU A 138 -7.47 -17.72 -15.27
C LEU A 138 -6.35 -16.84 -14.72
N GLU A 139 -6.44 -15.51 -14.89
CA GLU A 139 -5.49 -14.56 -14.33
C GLU A 139 -5.46 -14.58 -12.79
N TRP A 140 -6.57 -14.96 -12.14
CA TRP A 140 -6.65 -15.11 -10.69
C TRP A 140 -6.23 -16.48 -10.20
N ILE A 141 -6.45 -17.52 -11.04
CA ILE A 141 -6.19 -18.92 -10.71
C ILE A 141 -4.72 -19.25 -10.95
N ARG A 142 -4.14 -18.74 -12.03
CA ARG A 142 -2.74 -18.95 -12.42
C ARG A 142 -2.12 -17.66 -12.95
N PRO A 143 -1.93 -16.65 -12.10
CA PRO A 143 -1.37 -15.39 -12.54
C PRO A 143 0.11 -15.57 -12.90
N ALA A 144 0.55 -14.94 -13.97
CA ALA A 144 1.97 -14.73 -14.19
C ALA A 144 2.53 -13.78 -13.11
N HIS A 145 3.79 -13.93 -12.76
CA HIS A 145 4.41 -13.08 -11.73
C HIS A 145 4.37 -11.58 -12.12
N GLY A 146 4.65 -11.27 -13.36
CA GLY A 146 4.56 -9.93 -13.89
C GLY A 146 3.15 -9.32 -13.82
N ASP A 147 2.10 -10.13 -14.02
CA ASP A 147 0.73 -9.65 -13.92
C ASP A 147 0.36 -9.24 -12.50
N LEU A 148 0.86 -9.97 -11.48
CA LEU A 148 0.67 -9.61 -10.09
C LEU A 148 1.36 -8.28 -9.75
N LEU A 149 2.61 -8.11 -10.19
CA LEU A 149 3.34 -6.87 -9.99
C LEU A 149 2.68 -5.71 -10.74
N ARG A 150 2.19 -5.92 -11.96
CA ARG A 150 1.48 -4.91 -12.75
C ARG A 150 0.21 -4.39 -12.06
N VAL A 151 -0.54 -5.25 -11.40
CA VAL A 151 -1.72 -4.84 -10.62
C VAL A 151 -1.32 -4.02 -9.38
N MET A 152 -0.22 -4.39 -8.72
CA MET A 152 0.28 -3.67 -7.56
C MET A 152 0.88 -2.32 -7.92
N ASP A 153 1.58 -2.26 -9.03
CA ASP A 153 2.44 -1.14 -9.46
C ASP A 153 1.75 -0.25 -10.52
N ARG A 154 0.43 -0.24 -10.53
CA ARG A 154 -0.35 0.60 -11.43
C ARG A 154 -0.33 2.06 -11.01
N PHE A 155 -0.33 2.98 -11.96
CA PHE A 155 -0.59 4.39 -11.67
C PHE A 155 -2.07 4.63 -11.30
N HIS A 156 -2.29 5.65 -10.48
CA HIS A 156 -3.60 5.98 -9.93
C HIS A 156 -4.19 7.21 -10.60
N ALA A 157 -5.53 7.21 -10.73
CA ALA A 157 -6.24 8.39 -11.23
C ALA A 157 -6.07 9.55 -10.23
N ALA A 158 -5.42 10.62 -10.67
CA ALA A 158 -5.29 11.82 -9.88
C ALA A 158 -6.64 12.56 -9.79
N PRO A 159 -6.89 13.36 -8.75
CA PRO A 159 -8.10 14.16 -8.65
C PRO A 159 -8.30 15.07 -9.85
N GLY A 160 -9.49 15.03 -10.43
CA GLY A 160 -9.82 15.77 -11.66
C GLY A 160 -9.35 15.11 -12.96
N SER A 161 -8.83 13.89 -12.93
CA SER A 161 -8.75 13.03 -14.10
C SER A 161 -10.14 12.69 -14.62
N ALA A 162 -10.31 12.62 -15.95
CA ALA A 162 -11.59 12.21 -16.54
C ALA A 162 -12.05 10.81 -16.09
N THR A 163 -11.10 9.96 -15.70
CA THR A 163 -11.33 8.62 -15.17
C THR A 163 -11.72 8.60 -13.70
N ALA A 164 -11.38 9.64 -12.91
CA ALA A 164 -11.78 9.74 -11.50
C ALA A 164 -13.29 9.93 -11.31
N ALA A 165 -14.00 10.41 -12.33
CA ALA A 165 -15.44 10.59 -12.29
C ALA A 165 -16.25 9.28 -12.24
N THR A 166 -15.66 8.15 -12.59
CA THR A 166 -16.30 6.83 -12.58
C THR A 166 -16.19 6.07 -11.26
N ASP A 167 -15.31 6.51 -10.35
CA ASP A 167 -15.02 5.81 -9.08
C ASP A 167 -15.94 6.25 -7.91
N GLY A 168 -17.10 6.85 -8.18
CA GLY A 168 -18.18 7.07 -7.21
C GLY A 168 -17.83 7.97 -6.02
N GLY A 169 -16.76 8.72 -6.08
CA GLY A 169 -16.38 9.70 -5.07
C GLY A 169 -17.39 10.85 -5.07
N ARG A 170 -18.31 10.87 -4.11
CA ARG A 170 -19.15 12.04 -3.81
C ARG A 170 -18.23 13.25 -3.64
N GLY A 171 -18.31 14.20 -4.57
CA GLY A 171 -17.70 15.50 -4.43
C GLY A 171 -18.33 16.26 -3.26
N ASP A 172 -17.77 16.06 -2.10
CA ASP A 172 -17.93 17.01 -1.03
C ASP A 172 -16.72 17.97 -1.12
N GLY A 173 -16.95 19.23 -1.10
CA GLY A 173 -16.04 20.36 -1.12
C GLY A 173 -14.59 20.13 -0.69
N THR A 174 -13.92 19.15 -1.25
CA THR A 174 -12.55 18.74 -0.99
C THR A 174 -11.58 19.83 -1.37
N THR A 175 -10.95 20.39 -0.40
CA THR A 175 -10.02 21.49 -0.56
C THR A 175 -8.56 21.10 -0.45
N VAL A 176 -8.22 19.83 -0.58
CA VAL A 176 -6.82 19.46 -0.76
C VAL A 176 -6.37 19.92 -2.15
N SER A 177 -5.30 20.71 -2.20
CA SER A 177 -4.82 21.26 -3.45
C SER A 177 -4.44 20.15 -4.44
N ARG A 178 -5.05 20.17 -5.62
CA ARG A 178 -4.72 19.26 -6.72
C ARG A 178 -3.23 19.33 -7.10
N SER A 179 -2.61 20.46 -6.92
CA SER A 179 -1.18 20.66 -7.20
C SER A 179 -0.27 19.90 -6.24
N SER A 180 -0.77 19.43 -5.10
CA SER A 180 -0.01 18.60 -4.14
C SER A 180 -0.05 17.11 -4.45
N TRP A 181 -0.80 16.69 -5.48
CA TRP A 181 -0.78 15.31 -5.94
C TRP A 181 0.54 14.99 -6.62
N ALA A 182 1.19 13.95 -6.15
CA ALA A 182 2.33 13.33 -6.83
C ALA A 182 2.28 11.81 -6.70
N GLU A 183 2.86 11.15 -7.68
CA GLU A 183 2.97 9.71 -7.75
C GLU A 183 4.31 9.35 -8.37
N TRP A 184 5.00 8.37 -7.81
CA TRP A 184 6.32 8.01 -8.30
C TRP A 184 6.69 6.56 -8.13
N LEU A 185 7.39 6.03 -9.13
CA LEU A 185 8.18 4.82 -9.04
C LEU A 185 9.57 5.19 -8.53
N TYR A 186 10.03 4.49 -7.51
CA TYR A 186 11.35 4.68 -6.93
C TYR A 186 12.16 3.39 -6.98
N PHE A 187 13.35 3.48 -7.53
CA PHE A 187 14.30 2.37 -7.60
C PHE A 187 15.59 2.77 -6.89
N ASN A 188 16.16 1.88 -6.11
CA ASN A 188 17.50 2.07 -5.61
C ASN A 188 18.35 0.82 -5.79
N ALA A 189 19.64 1.03 -5.95
CA ALA A 189 20.61 -0.04 -6.03
C ALA A 189 21.87 0.30 -5.25
N ARG A 190 22.49 -0.72 -4.69
CA ARG A 190 23.72 -0.61 -3.91
C ARG A 190 24.65 -1.79 -4.15
N SER A 191 25.93 -1.51 -4.40
CA SER A 191 26.98 -2.55 -4.43
C SER A 191 27.24 -3.13 -3.03
N ALA A 192 27.74 -4.35 -2.97
CA ALA A 192 28.01 -5.03 -1.70
C ALA A 192 29.02 -4.31 -0.81
N ASP A 193 30.03 -3.68 -1.42
CA ASP A 193 31.03 -2.85 -0.73
C ASP A 193 30.48 -1.48 -0.30
N GLY A 194 29.29 -1.08 -0.85
CA GLY A 194 28.68 0.23 -0.61
C GLY A 194 29.34 1.39 -1.37
N ALA A 195 30.37 1.14 -2.18
CA ALA A 195 31.09 2.19 -2.90
C ALA A 195 30.29 2.79 -4.04
N ARG A 196 29.30 2.07 -4.55
CA ARG A 196 28.43 2.50 -5.65
C ARG A 196 26.96 2.33 -5.26
N ARG A 197 26.17 3.34 -5.53
CA ARG A 197 24.72 3.27 -5.42
C ARG A 197 24.06 4.32 -6.32
N PHE A 198 22.82 4.06 -6.67
CA PHE A 198 21.97 5.05 -7.33
C PHE A 198 20.57 5.05 -6.74
N TYR A 199 19.91 6.19 -6.92
CA TYR A 199 18.49 6.40 -6.63
C TYR A 199 17.86 6.94 -7.92
N LEU A 200 16.89 6.20 -8.45
CA LEU A 200 16.13 6.56 -9.64
C LEU A 200 14.69 6.80 -9.24
N THR A 201 14.17 7.97 -9.55
CA THR A 201 12.78 8.36 -9.33
C THR A 201 12.13 8.71 -10.65
N VAL A 202 10.98 8.13 -10.94
CA VAL A 202 10.11 8.54 -12.04
C VAL A 202 8.84 9.09 -11.41
N MET A 203 8.71 10.41 -11.39
CA MET A 203 7.66 11.15 -10.70
C MET A 203 6.68 11.75 -11.68
N THR A 204 5.39 11.72 -11.37
CA THR A 204 4.32 12.39 -12.10
C THR A 204 3.46 13.22 -11.17
N GLY A 205 2.93 14.34 -11.69
CA GLY A 205 1.93 15.16 -11.02
C GLY A 205 0.50 14.85 -11.47
N ALA A 206 -0.44 15.68 -11.03
CA ALA A 206 -1.81 15.66 -11.55
C ALA A 206 -1.86 16.06 -13.02
N PRO A 207 -2.82 15.53 -13.82
CA PRO A 207 -2.96 15.93 -15.22
C PRO A 207 -3.39 17.41 -15.33
N ASP A 208 -2.93 18.08 -16.37
CA ASP A 208 -3.38 19.42 -16.74
C ASP A 208 -4.79 19.40 -17.37
N ALA A 209 -5.27 20.57 -17.82
CA ALA A 209 -6.56 20.71 -18.49
C ALA A 209 -6.65 19.97 -19.83
N ALA A 210 -5.52 19.65 -20.46
CA ALA A 210 -5.43 18.91 -21.70
C ALA A 210 -5.29 17.38 -21.47
N GLY A 211 -5.38 16.92 -20.22
CA GLY A 211 -5.23 15.51 -19.84
C GLY A 211 -3.78 15.02 -19.97
N LYS A 212 -2.80 15.90 -19.85
CA LYS A 212 -1.37 15.55 -19.86
C LYS A 212 -0.80 15.62 -18.47
N ARG A 213 -0.04 14.61 -18.05
CA ARG A 213 0.73 14.62 -16.80
C ARG A 213 2.19 14.99 -17.07
N PRO A 214 2.75 15.91 -16.27
CA PRO A 214 4.18 16.10 -16.26
C PRO A 214 4.86 14.86 -15.69
N ILE A 215 5.89 14.35 -16.36
CA ILE A 215 6.77 13.31 -15.83
C ILE A 215 8.18 13.86 -15.69
N HIS A 216 8.79 13.55 -14.56
CA HIS A 216 10.18 13.89 -14.25
C HIS A 216 10.92 12.61 -13.89
N VAL A 217 11.97 12.30 -14.64
CA VAL A 217 12.88 11.17 -14.38
C VAL A 217 14.16 11.74 -13.79
N ARG A 218 14.54 11.31 -12.61
CA ARG A 218 15.75 11.78 -11.93
C ARG A 218 16.57 10.61 -11.44
N LEU A 219 17.87 10.64 -11.71
CA LEU A 219 18.82 9.67 -11.18
C LEU A 219 19.93 10.40 -10.41
N GLN A 220 20.11 10.00 -9.17
CA GLN A 220 21.26 10.38 -8.34
C GLN A 220 22.23 9.21 -8.28
N LEU A 221 23.45 9.43 -8.72
CA LEU A 221 24.51 8.44 -8.75
C LEU A 221 25.60 8.80 -7.75
N ASN A 222 25.85 7.89 -6.81
CA ASN A 222 26.93 8.02 -5.82
C ASN A 222 28.04 7.04 -6.12
N ARG A 223 29.27 7.55 -6.27
CA ARG A 223 30.48 6.75 -6.51
C ARG A 223 31.66 7.34 -5.74
N ALA A 224 32.36 6.50 -4.98
CA ALA A 224 33.59 6.90 -4.26
C ALA A 224 33.46 8.25 -3.54
N GLY A 225 32.33 8.47 -2.85
CA GLY A 225 32.05 9.69 -2.10
C GLY A 225 31.63 10.91 -2.96
N ARG A 226 31.47 10.74 -4.27
CA ARG A 226 30.98 11.80 -5.19
C ARG A 226 29.55 11.53 -5.60
N THR A 227 28.72 12.58 -5.59
CA THR A 227 27.34 12.54 -6.02
C THR A 227 27.19 13.28 -7.34
N ALA A 228 26.54 12.67 -8.32
CA ALA A 228 26.12 13.30 -9.57
C ALA A 228 24.63 13.13 -9.78
N ASN A 229 23.95 14.19 -10.23
CA ASN A 229 22.51 14.19 -10.45
C ASN A 229 22.23 14.39 -11.94
N PHE A 230 21.27 13.60 -12.44
CA PHE A 230 20.84 13.63 -13.84
C PHE A 230 19.32 13.64 -13.89
N SER A 231 18.75 14.33 -14.85
CA SER A 231 17.31 14.36 -15.03
C SER A 231 16.86 14.49 -16.48
N ALA A 232 15.60 14.14 -16.70
CA ALA A 232 14.85 14.40 -17.91
C ALA A 232 13.39 14.65 -17.56
N GLY A 233 12.66 15.36 -18.41
CA GLY A 233 11.25 15.62 -18.20
C GLY A 233 10.47 15.57 -19.50
N GLY A 234 9.16 15.37 -19.39
CA GLY A 234 8.26 15.35 -20.53
C GLY A 234 6.80 15.36 -20.08
N LEU A 235 5.91 15.26 -21.05
CA LEU A 235 4.47 15.15 -20.83
C LEU A 235 4.00 13.82 -21.39
N VAL A 236 3.13 13.13 -20.65
CA VAL A 236 2.46 11.90 -21.09
C VAL A 236 0.96 12.08 -21.02
N ASP A 237 0.23 11.32 -21.84
CA ASP A 237 -1.22 11.26 -21.78
C ASP A 237 -1.66 10.51 -20.51
N ASP A 238 -2.56 11.12 -19.72
CA ASP A 238 -3.06 10.58 -18.44
C ASP A 238 -3.66 9.18 -18.63
N ARG A 239 -4.52 9.03 -19.63
CA ARG A 239 -5.18 7.74 -19.91
C ARG A 239 -4.18 6.68 -20.35
N ALA A 240 -3.25 7.04 -21.25
CA ALA A 240 -2.24 6.11 -21.69
C ALA A 240 -1.30 5.66 -20.55
N LEU A 241 -1.01 6.56 -19.60
CA LEU A 241 -0.24 6.21 -18.40
C LEU A 241 -1.00 5.24 -17.51
N LEU A 242 -2.28 5.50 -17.25
CA LEU A 242 -3.13 4.64 -16.40
C LEU A 242 -3.36 3.25 -17.02
N ASP A 243 -3.52 3.18 -18.35
CA ASP A 243 -3.81 1.93 -19.07
C ASP A 243 -2.58 1.01 -19.19
N ARG A 244 -1.36 1.57 -19.16
CA ARG A 244 -0.11 0.83 -19.41
C ARG A 244 0.75 0.60 -18.18
N ALA A 245 0.48 1.28 -17.09
CA ALA A 245 1.34 1.24 -15.91
C ALA A 245 1.65 -0.20 -15.43
N PRO A 246 2.87 -0.44 -14.94
CA PRO A 246 3.96 0.52 -14.74
C PRO A 246 4.76 0.86 -16.01
N ASP A 247 4.37 0.32 -17.16
CA ASP A 247 5.07 0.58 -18.42
C ASP A 247 4.92 2.05 -18.81
N LEU A 248 6.03 2.73 -18.97
CA LEU A 248 6.06 4.11 -19.38
C LEU A 248 7.19 4.40 -20.36
N ASP A 249 7.03 5.47 -21.13
CA ASP A 249 8.01 5.96 -22.10
C ASP A 249 7.95 7.48 -22.12
N VAL A 250 9.05 8.15 -21.81
CA VAL A 250 9.14 9.61 -21.79
C VAL A 250 10.55 10.10 -22.07
N ALA A 251 10.72 10.97 -23.06
CA ALA A 251 11.97 11.65 -23.38
C ALA A 251 13.18 10.69 -23.51
N GLY A 252 12.99 9.53 -24.12
CA GLY A 252 14.02 8.49 -24.28
C GLY A 252 14.28 7.62 -23.06
N ASN A 253 13.50 7.82 -21.98
CA ASN A 253 13.55 6.98 -20.80
C ASN A 253 12.35 6.03 -20.81
N ALA A 254 12.55 4.78 -20.41
CA ALA A 254 11.48 3.80 -20.36
C ALA A 254 11.56 2.91 -19.13
N VAL A 255 10.41 2.50 -18.62
CA VAL A 255 10.25 1.41 -17.67
C VAL A 255 9.32 0.38 -18.31
N ARG A 256 9.68 -0.89 -18.26
CA ARG A 256 8.87 -2.01 -18.79
C ARG A 256 8.91 -3.16 -17.79
N LEU A 257 7.75 -3.71 -17.50
CA LEU A 257 7.59 -4.89 -16.67
C LEU A 257 7.28 -6.10 -17.57
N ASP A 258 8.14 -7.12 -17.55
CA ASP A 258 7.92 -8.34 -18.33
C ASP A 258 7.03 -9.38 -17.59
N ALA A 259 6.66 -10.47 -18.27
CA ALA A 259 5.82 -11.52 -17.72
C ALA A 259 6.49 -12.27 -16.55
N ASP A 260 7.83 -12.31 -16.50
CA ASP A 260 8.58 -12.91 -15.41
C ASP A 260 8.72 -12.01 -14.20
N GLY A 261 8.17 -10.77 -14.26
CA GLY A 261 8.21 -9.78 -13.20
C GLY A 261 9.50 -8.98 -13.12
N ARG A 262 10.30 -8.95 -14.18
CA ARG A 262 11.52 -8.14 -14.25
C ARG A 262 11.20 -6.75 -14.77
N TYR A 263 11.81 -5.74 -14.15
CA TYR A 263 11.73 -4.35 -14.60
C TYR A 263 12.92 -4.03 -15.51
N HIS A 264 12.63 -3.74 -16.78
CA HIS A 264 13.62 -3.25 -17.75
C HIS A 264 13.56 -1.73 -17.80
N ILE A 265 14.68 -1.09 -17.53
CA ILE A 265 14.79 0.36 -17.41
C ILE A 265 15.80 0.87 -18.43
N VAL A 266 15.38 1.79 -19.29
CA VAL A 266 16.25 2.51 -20.23
C VAL A 266 16.33 3.95 -19.81
N LEU A 267 17.53 4.51 -19.78
CA LEU A 267 17.80 5.87 -19.32
C LEU A 267 18.52 6.70 -20.38
N ALA A 268 18.08 7.96 -20.52
CA ALA A 268 18.68 9.01 -21.33
C ALA A 268 18.49 10.34 -20.61
N LEU A 269 19.41 10.68 -19.71
CA LEU A 269 19.29 11.80 -18.77
C LEU A 269 20.36 12.86 -19.00
N GLN A 270 20.04 14.13 -18.71
CA GLN A 270 20.95 15.25 -18.76
C GLN A 270 21.48 15.59 -17.35
N PRO A 271 22.71 16.08 -17.19
CA PRO A 271 23.21 16.55 -15.90
C PRO A 271 22.40 17.73 -15.36
N GLU A 272 22.07 17.70 -14.05
CA GLU A 272 21.35 18.83 -13.40
C GLU A 272 22.22 20.06 -13.18
N SER A 273 23.54 19.90 -13.04
CA SER A 273 24.46 21.05 -12.88
C SER A 273 24.97 21.56 -14.22
N ALA A 274 24.78 22.82 -14.45
CA ALA A 274 25.24 23.54 -15.65
C ALA A 274 26.75 23.79 -15.71
N GLY A 275 27.57 23.11 -14.92
CA GLY A 275 29.03 23.20 -14.95
C GLY A 275 29.60 22.61 -16.23
N GLY A 276 30.26 23.41 -17.06
CA GLY A 276 30.76 23.02 -18.38
C GLY A 276 31.55 21.72 -18.37
N GLY A 277 31.09 20.71 -19.14
CA GLY A 277 31.77 19.44 -19.35
C GLY A 277 31.07 18.20 -18.78
N ALA A 278 29.94 18.33 -18.07
CA ALA A 278 29.18 17.17 -17.62
C ALA A 278 28.47 16.52 -18.82
N SER A 279 28.79 15.23 -19.06
CA SER A 279 28.19 14.45 -20.15
C SER A 279 26.84 13.84 -19.74
N PRO A 280 25.91 13.62 -20.68
CA PRO A 280 24.68 12.90 -20.42
C PRO A 280 24.92 11.51 -19.81
N LEU A 281 23.92 11.02 -19.08
CA LEU A 281 23.88 9.64 -18.60
C LEU A 281 22.96 8.83 -19.51
N THR A 282 23.45 7.68 -19.95
CA THR A 282 22.63 6.68 -20.62
C THR A 282 22.75 5.35 -19.89
N GLY A 283 21.77 4.44 -20.04
CA GLY A 283 21.87 3.14 -19.44
C GLY A 283 20.74 2.20 -19.82
N ALA A 284 21.01 0.91 -19.65
CA ALA A 284 20.03 -0.15 -19.73
C ALA A 284 20.22 -1.06 -18.51
N LEU A 285 19.17 -1.15 -17.70
CA LEU A 285 19.19 -1.85 -16.43
C LEU A 285 18.04 -2.85 -16.38
N THR A 286 18.25 -3.96 -15.70
CA THR A 286 17.19 -4.91 -15.36
C THR A 286 17.19 -5.16 -13.87
N LEU A 287 16.05 -4.95 -13.21
CA LEU A 287 15.82 -5.35 -11.82
C LEU A 287 15.06 -6.68 -11.82
N THR A 288 15.66 -7.71 -11.27
CA THR A 288 15.05 -9.03 -11.07
C THR A 288 14.62 -9.17 -9.61
N PRO A 289 13.31 -9.26 -9.31
CA PRO A 289 12.83 -9.46 -7.95
C PRO A 289 13.29 -10.77 -7.34
N ALA A 290 13.60 -10.76 -6.04
CA ALA A 290 13.71 -11.99 -5.27
C ALA A 290 12.31 -12.54 -4.98
N PRO A 291 12.06 -13.85 -5.13
CA PRO A 291 10.74 -14.44 -4.95
C PRO A 291 10.13 -14.15 -3.56
N GLY A 292 8.82 -13.90 -3.52
CA GLY A 292 8.05 -13.72 -2.28
C GLY A 292 8.35 -12.45 -1.48
N ARG A 293 9.13 -11.53 -2.03
CA ARG A 293 9.56 -10.32 -1.33
C ARG A 293 8.92 -9.06 -1.90
N SER A 294 7.61 -9.01 -1.76
CA SER A 294 6.81 -7.83 -2.08
C SER A 294 5.92 -7.47 -0.90
N ILE A 295 5.46 -6.23 -0.83
CA ILE A 295 4.49 -5.75 0.16
C ILE A 295 3.28 -5.21 -0.58
N PRO A 296 2.06 -5.63 -0.20
CA PRO A 296 0.85 -5.20 -0.87
C PRO A 296 0.59 -3.70 -0.70
N PRO A 297 -0.23 -3.09 -1.57
CA PRO A 297 -0.64 -1.71 -1.45
C PRO A 297 -1.27 -1.41 -0.09
N ALA A 298 -0.85 -0.31 0.52
CA ALA A 298 -1.43 0.26 1.72
C ALA A 298 -1.80 1.72 1.46
N THR A 299 -2.96 2.16 1.97
CA THR A 299 -3.43 3.54 1.80
C THR A 299 -3.86 4.11 3.14
N ILE A 300 -3.35 5.28 3.48
CA ILE A 300 -3.81 6.09 4.60
C ILE A 300 -4.78 7.11 4.04
N ARG A 301 -5.96 7.26 4.66
CA ARG A 301 -6.97 8.23 4.26
C ARG A 301 -7.23 9.22 5.39
N GLY A 302 -7.38 10.48 5.05
CA GLY A 302 -7.66 11.57 5.98
C GLY A 302 -8.91 12.36 5.61
N ALA A 303 -9.12 13.45 6.33
CA ALA A 303 -10.20 14.39 6.06
C ALA A 303 -10.03 15.05 4.68
N ARG A 304 -11.12 15.63 4.15
CA ARG A 304 -11.14 16.38 2.89
C ARG A 304 -10.61 15.60 1.68
N GLY A 305 -10.77 14.25 1.69
CA GLY A 305 -10.32 13.39 0.61
C GLY A 305 -8.79 13.20 0.50
N TRP A 306 -8.02 13.67 1.51
CA TRP A 306 -6.58 13.42 1.55
C TRP A 306 -6.29 11.92 1.59
N LEU A 307 -5.30 11.50 0.84
CA LEU A 307 -4.78 10.14 0.88
C LEU A 307 -3.26 10.13 0.63
N SER A 308 -2.62 9.10 1.17
CA SER A 308 -1.24 8.72 0.89
C SER A 308 -1.18 7.21 0.74
N GLY A 309 -0.67 6.73 -0.37
CA GLY A 309 -0.57 5.32 -0.71
C GLY A 309 0.86 4.90 -0.93
N TYR A 310 1.13 3.61 -0.70
CA TYR A 310 2.44 3.01 -0.76
C TYR A 310 2.35 1.53 -1.08
N VAL A 311 3.24 1.06 -1.95
CA VAL A 311 3.40 -0.37 -2.28
C VAL A 311 4.88 -0.67 -2.53
N VAL A 312 5.31 -1.91 -2.23
CA VAL A 312 6.67 -2.37 -2.51
C VAL A 312 6.60 -3.59 -3.43
N PRO A 313 6.63 -3.40 -4.74
CA PRO A 313 6.69 -4.52 -5.69
C PRO A 313 7.96 -5.35 -5.53
N VAL A 314 9.10 -4.71 -5.25
CA VAL A 314 10.40 -5.39 -5.07
C VAL A 314 11.08 -4.94 -3.79
N LEU A 315 10.86 -5.64 -2.68
CA LEU A 315 11.55 -5.35 -1.42
C LEU A 315 13.03 -5.72 -1.48
N SER A 316 13.39 -6.74 -2.25
CA SER A 316 14.77 -7.14 -2.51
C SER A 316 14.86 -7.79 -3.87
N GLY A 317 15.87 -7.42 -4.63
CA GLY A 317 16.16 -7.95 -5.96
C GLY A 317 17.63 -7.75 -6.34
N ALA A 318 17.96 -8.09 -7.55
CA ALA A 318 19.28 -7.86 -8.10
C ALA A 318 19.20 -7.03 -9.39
N PHE A 319 20.03 -6.02 -9.49
CA PHE A 319 20.23 -5.30 -10.74
C PHE A 319 21.29 -5.97 -11.61
N THR A 320 21.05 -5.90 -12.92
CA THR A 320 22.04 -6.19 -13.96
C THR A 320 22.01 -5.08 -15.01
N GLY A 321 23.11 -4.93 -15.75
CA GLY A 321 23.22 -3.95 -16.81
C GLY A 321 24.28 -2.88 -16.56
N THR A 322 24.21 -1.79 -17.32
CA THR A 322 25.24 -0.75 -17.32
C THR A 322 24.64 0.65 -17.36
N LEU A 323 25.32 1.58 -16.69
CA LEU A 323 25.16 3.01 -16.85
C LEU A 323 26.42 3.60 -17.50
N ARG A 324 26.28 4.61 -18.35
CA ARG A 324 27.37 5.32 -18.98
C ARG A 324 27.24 6.80 -18.65
N ALA A 325 28.25 7.38 -18.02
CA ALA A 325 28.31 8.79 -17.66
C ALA A 325 29.73 9.30 -17.77
N GLY A 326 29.95 10.44 -18.43
CA GLY A 326 31.28 11.06 -18.56
C GLY A 326 32.32 10.19 -19.28
N GLY A 327 31.88 9.33 -20.22
CA GLY A 327 32.76 8.41 -20.94
C GLY A 327 33.10 7.12 -20.16
N GLU A 328 32.64 6.98 -18.93
CA GLU A 328 32.84 5.81 -18.10
C GLU A 328 31.65 4.86 -18.16
N GLU A 329 31.93 3.57 -18.18
CA GLU A 329 30.95 2.51 -18.02
C GLU A 329 30.90 2.04 -16.57
N ILE A 330 29.68 1.98 -16.02
CA ILE A 330 29.42 1.60 -14.63
C ILE A 330 28.59 0.33 -14.68
N VAL A 331 29.21 -0.79 -14.47
CA VAL A 331 28.53 -2.09 -14.37
C VAL A 331 27.78 -2.15 -13.03
N VAL A 332 26.48 -2.51 -13.08
CA VAL A 332 25.63 -2.63 -11.89
C VAL A 332 25.28 -4.08 -11.56
N ASP A 333 25.89 -5.03 -12.24
CA ASP A 333 25.64 -6.47 -12.04
C ASP A 333 25.83 -6.90 -10.60
N GLY A 334 24.81 -7.59 -10.05
CA GLY A 334 24.83 -8.08 -8.70
C GLY A 334 24.59 -7.00 -7.61
N MET A 335 24.33 -5.74 -7.98
CA MET A 335 23.91 -4.76 -6.99
C MET A 335 22.57 -5.14 -6.39
N THR A 336 22.44 -5.05 -5.07
CA THR A 336 21.16 -5.25 -4.38
C THR A 336 20.20 -4.15 -4.80
N GLY A 337 19.02 -4.56 -5.27
CA GLY A 337 17.98 -3.68 -5.79
C GLY A 337 16.72 -3.65 -4.93
N TYR A 338 16.02 -2.53 -4.99
CA TYR A 338 14.76 -2.24 -4.35
C TYR A 338 13.89 -1.40 -5.28
N HIS A 339 12.57 -1.58 -5.17
CA HIS A 339 11.59 -0.75 -5.87
C HIS A 339 10.32 -0.59 -5.04
N ASP A 340 9.87 0.64 -4.90
CA ASP A 340 8.56 1.00 -4.37
C ASP A 340 7.82 1.98 -5.27
N HIS A 341 6.54 2.14 -4.97
CA HIS A 341 5.64 3.05 -5.66
C HIS A 341 4.78 3.78 -4.62
N ASN A 342 4.73 5.10 -4.73
CA ASN A 342 4.03 6.00 -3.83
C ASN A 342 3.06 6.88 -4.61
N TRP A 343 1.88 7.16 -4.06
CA TRP A 343 0.89 8.06 -4.66
C TRP A 343 0.10 8.81 -3.60
N GLY A 344 -0.41 9.98 -3.96
CA GLY A 344 -1.28 10.75 -3.08
C GLY A 344 -0.96 12.23 -3.01
N TYR A 345 -1.40 12.86 -1.93
CA TYR A 345 -1.16 14.27 -1.65
C TYR A 345 0.01 14.42 -0.70
N TRP A 346 1.05 15.12 -1.13
CA TRP A 346 2.35 15.14 -0.44
C TRP A 346 2.74 16.48 0.18
N GLU A 347 1.96 17.55 -0.04
CA GLU A 347 2.22 18.82 0.62
C GLU A 347 2.11 18.68 2.14
N GLY A 348 3.16 19.07 2.86
CA GLY A 348 3.25 18.98 4.32
C GLY A 348 3.41 17.56 4.88
N VAL A 349 3.49 16.54 4.04
CA VAL A 349 3.75 15.16 4.46
C VAL A 349 5.23 14.94 4.72
N ARG A 350 5.55 14.25 5.81
CA ARG A 350 6.89 13.74 6.13
C ARG A 350 6.82 12.25 6.36
N TRP A 351 7.94 11.58 6.23
CA TRP A 351 8.05 10.16 6.57
C TRP A 351 9.40 9.82 7.18
N GLN A 352 9.44 8.71 7.88
CA GLN A 352 10.63 7.95 8.22
C GLN A 352 10.48 6.59 7.52
N TRP A 353 11.52 6.17 6.85
CA TRP A 353 11.51 4.92 6.10
C TRP A 353 12.89 4.29 6.12
N GLY A 354 12.96 2.96 5.99
CA GLY A 354 14.22 2.28 5.78
C GLY A 354 14.05 0.81 5.47
N GLN A 355 15.07 0.24 4.86
CA GLN A 355 15.13 -1.16 4.49
C GLN A 355 16.54 -1.74 4.62
N VAL A 356 16.60 -3.04 4.93
CA VAL A 356 17.82 -3.83 4.96
C VAL A 356 17.51 -5.27 4.57
N ALA A 357 18.45 -5.91 3.86
CA ALA A 357 18.34 -7.32 3.52
C ALA A 357 19.65 -8.04 3.81
N SER A 358 19.56 -9.29 4.27
CA SER A 358 20.69 -10.19 4.51
C SER A 358 20.26 -11.63 4.24
N GLY A 359 20.88 -12.28 3.26
CA GLY A 359 20.52 -13.63 2.86
C GLY A 359 19.02 -13.74 2.50
N PRO A 360 18.29 -14.67 3.14
CA PRO A 360 16.87 -14.86 2.87
C PRO A 360 15.98 -13.83 3.57
N THR A 361 16.48 -12.98 4.46
CA THR A 361 15.69 -12.06 5.26
C THR A 361 15.73 -10.66 4.70
N SER A 362 14.56 -10.05 4.53
CA SER A 362 14.39 -8.64 4.19
C SER A 362 13.54 -7.97 5.24
N ILE A 363 13.95 -6.79 5.66
CA ILE A 363 13.25 -5.99 6.68
C ILE A 363 12.98 -4.61 6.12
N ILE A 364 11.78 -4.12 6.38
CA ILE A 364 11.36 -2.76 6.05
C ILE A 364 10.64 -2.15 7.23
N TYR A 365 10.84 -0.87 7.44
CA TYR A 365 10.05 -0.09 8.38
C TYR A 365 9.66 1.25 7.78
N GLY A 366 8.61 1.84 8.32
CA GLY A 366 8.20 3.18 7.92
C GLY A 366 7.18 3.79 8.86
N ARG A 367 7.08 5.11 8.79
CA ARG A 367 6.03 5.90 9.42
C ARG A 367 5.77 7.14 8.58
N VAL A 368 4.51 7.43 8.33
CA VAL A 368 4.07 8.65 7.64
C VAL A 368 3.52 9.63 8.66
N PHE A 369 3.85 10.91 8.51
CA PHE A 369 3.34 12.02 9.30
C PHE A 369 2.49 12.90 8.39
N PRO A 370 1.16 12.70 8.35
CA PRO A 370 0.25 13.53 7.57
C PRO A 370 0.20 14.96 8.13
N PRO A 371 -0.23 15.95 7.34
CA PRO A 371 -0.58 17.26 7.85
C PRO A 371 -1.67 17.16 8.92
N ALA A 372 -1.52 17.89 10.04
CA ALA A 372 -2.41 17.79 11.21
C ALA A 372 -3.86 18.20 10.92
N ASP A 373 -4.10 18.98 9.86
CA ASP A 373 -5.42 19.42 9.43
C ASP A 373 -6.19 18.36 8.61
N VAL A 374 -5.53 17.28 8.18
CA VAL A 374 -6.16 16.17 7.45
C VAL A 374 -6.17 14.86 8.23
N ALA A 375 -5.18 14.61 9.08
CA ALA A 375 -5.15 13.46 9.99
C ALA A 375 -4.23 13.75 11.18
N ASP A 376 -4.53 13.17 12.34
CA ASP A 376 -3.65 13.26 13.51
C ASP A 376 -2.38 12.43 13.31
N PRO A 377 -1.19 13.04 13.17
CA PRO A 377 0.05 12.31 12.96
C PRO A 377 0.42 11.35 14.10
N ALA A 378 -0.06 11.62 15.32
CA ALA A 378 0.19 10.76 16.48
C ALA A 378 -0.56 9.43 16.39
N ARG A 379 -1.67 9.38 15.65
CA ARG A 379 -2.50 8.19 15.46
C ARG A 379 -2.06 7.32 14.29
N VAL A 380 -1.15 7.79 13.43
CA VAL A 380 -0.56 6.98 12.36
C VAL A 380 0.60 6.19 12.95
N PRO A 381 0.48 4.85 13.05
CA PRO A 381 1.53 4.05 13.67
C PRO A 381 2.78 3.97 12.77
N GLY A 382 3.92 3.69 13.40
CA GLY A 382 5.05 3.12 12.70
C GLY A 382 4.76 1.68 12.31
N VAL A 383 5.40 1.19 11.27
CA VAL A 383 5.29 -0.20 10.81
C VAL A 383 6.67 -0.83 10.70
N LEU A 384 6.76 -2.13 11.01
CA LEU A 384 7.94 -2.96 10.80
C LEU A 384 7.51 -4.29 10.23
N GLY A 385 8.07 -4.67 9.09
CA GLY A 385 7.82 -5.94 8.42
C GLY A 385 9.09 -6.75 8.25
N VAL A 386 9.01 -8.05 8.53
CA VAL A 386 10.08 -9.02 8.31
C VAL A 386 9.57 -10.07 7.33
N ILE A 387 10.27 -10.24 6.21
CA ILE A 387 9.92 -11.14 5.13
C ILE A 387 11.09 -12.08 4.87
N GLY A 388 10.81 -13.37 4.85
CA GLY A 388 11.76 -14.44 4.55
C GLY A 388 11.71 -14.90 3.10
N ALA A 389 12.46 -15.96 2.80
CA ALA A 389 12.48 -16.56 1.46
C ALA A 389 11.12 -17.14 1.03
N THR A 390 10.28 -17.53 1.98
CA THR A 390 8.97 -18.18 1.73
C THR A 390 7.78 -17.24 1.96
N GLY A 391 8.02 -15.94 2.18
CA GLY A 391 6.99 -14.95 2.40
C GLY A 391 7.08 -14.25 3.76
N PRO A 392 6.00 -13.58 4.22
CA PRO A 392 5.98 -12.82 5.45
C PRO A 392 6.25 -13.69 6.69
N ILE A 393 7.18 -13.25 7.56
CA ILE A 393 7.49 -13.86 8.85
C ILE A 393 6.68 -13.20 9.96
N ALA A 394 6.80 -11.87 10.07
CA ALA A 394 6.08 -11.09 11.06
C ALA A 394 5.89 -9.64 10.61
N PHE A 395 4.88 -8.99 11.18
CA PHE A 395 4.56 -7.58 10.96
C PHE A 395 4.07 -6.97 12.27
N SER A 396 4.47 -5.75 12.57
CA SER A 396 4.02 -5.00 13.75
C SER A 396 3.71 -3.55 13.42
N THR A 397 2.74 -3.00 14.13
CA THR A 397 2.43 -1.56 14.21
C THR A 397 2.81 -0.94 15.55
N ASP A 398 3.31 -1.75 16.50
CA ASP A 398 3.91 -1.26 17.75
C ASP A 398 5.41 -1.00 17.52
N VAL A 399 5.70 0.12 16.86
CA VAL A 399 7.03 0.46 16.38
C VAL A 399 7.43 1.86 16.83
N ALA A 400 8.52 1.95 17.57
CA ALA A 400 9.19 3.20 17.90
C ALA A 400 10.38 3.43 16.96
N ILE A 401 10.45 4.64 16.37
CA ILE A 401 11.57 5.08 15.53
C ILE A 401 12.19 6.31 16.19
N SER A 402 13.47 6.26 16.50
CA SER A 402 14.24 7.35 17.10
C SER A 402 15.52 7.63 16.33
N GLU A 403 15.94 8.87 16.33
CA GLU A 403 17.12 9.34 15.61
C GLU A 403 18.06 10.02 16.58
N ASP A 404 19.34 9.69 16.49
CA ASP A 404 20.43 10.31 17.23
C ASP A 404 21.16 11.26 16.28
N ASP A 405 21.07 12.56 16.53
CA ASP A 405 21.55 13.60 15.65
C ASP A 405 22.91 14.14 16.08
N ALA A 406 23.74 14.39 15.09
CA ALA A 406 24.96 15.18 15.26
C ALA A 406 24.99 16.30 14.19
N ASN A 407 25.09 17.54 14.64
CA ASN A 407 25.16 18.73 13.77
C ASN A 407 23.95 18.84 12.80
N GLY A 408 22.75 18.41 13.26
CA GLY A 408 21.51 18.47 12.46
C GLY A 408 21.38 17.37 11.43
N ARG A 409 22.21 16.32 11.48
CA ARG A 409 22.11 15.13 10.65
C ARG A 409 22.05 13.87 11.53
N PRO A 410 21.23 12.88 11.17
CA PRO A 410 21.24 11.61 11.88
C PRO A 410 22.61 10.93 11.77
N ARG A 411 23.17 10.55 12.90
CA ARG A 411 24.31 9.65 12.97
C ARG A 411 23.89 8.20 13.23
N ALA A 412 22.70 8.02 13.83
CA ALA A 412 22.09 6.72 14.00
C ALA A 412 20.57 6.83 13.96
N VAL A 413 19.92 5.76 13.48
CA VAL A 413 18.47 5.57 13.55
C VAL A 413 18.22 4.25 14.26
N THR A 414 17.39 4.27 15.30
CA THR A 414 17.02 3.08 16.07
C THR A 414 15.54 2.81 15.91
N ILE A 415 15.20 1.59 15.51
CA ILE A 415 13.85 1.09 15.32
C ILE A 415 13.63 -0.05 16.32
N GLN A 416 12.56 0.01 17.09
CA GLN A 416 12.21 -1.01 18.08
C GLN A 416 10.76 -1.43 17.90
N SER A 417 10.52 -2.73 17.89
CA SER A 417 9.20 -3.33 18.04
C SER A 417 9.16 -4.22 19.26
N ARG A 418 8.05 -4.20 20.00
CA ARG A 418 7.82 -5.00 21.22
C ARG A 418 6.57 -5.87 21.12
N ASP A 419 6.12 -6.10 19.92
CA ASP A 419 5.00 -7.01 19.66
C ASP A 419 5.36 -8.46 20.00
N GLN A 420 4.41 -9.25 20.50
CA GLN A 420 4.63 -10.66 20.88
C GLN A 420 5.19 -11.53 19.73
N ARG A 421 4.87 -11.20 18.48
CA ARG A 421 5.35 -11.92 17.30
C ARG A 421 6.55 -11.27 16.63
N LEU A 422 6.90 -10.05 17.04
CA LEU A 422 8.00 -9.27 16.46
C LEU A 422 8.66 -8.42 17.56
N GLU A 423 9.55 -9.04 18.33
CA GLU A 423 10.39 -8.35 19.29
C GLU A 423 11.77 -8.14 18.67
N MET A 424 12.04 -6.93 18.22
CA MET A 424 13.23 -6.65 17.41
C MET A 424 13.76 -5.24 17.61
N THR A 425 15.08 -5.12 17.55
CA THR A 425 15.80 -3.84 17.49
C THR A 425 16.65 -3.81 16.22
N LEU A 426 16.48 -2.73 15.43
CA LEU A 426 17.36 -2.39 14.33
C LEU A 426 18.06 -1.08 14.69
N ARG A 427 19.37 -1.03 14.55
CA ARG A 427 20.14 0.20 14.67
C ARG A 427 20.92 0.42 13.38
N LEU A 428 20.62 1.50 12.68
CA LEU A 428 21.40 1.99 11.55
C LEU A 428 22.49 2.94 12.06
N ASP A 429 23.74 2.58 11.88
CA ASP A 429 24.86 3.50 12.01
C ASP A 429 25.07 4.20 10.66
N VAL A 430 24.74 5.48 10.63
CA VAL A 430 24.73 6.28 9.39
C VAL A 430 26.16 6.64 9.00
N SER A 431 26.61 6.18 7.85
CA SER A 431 27.90 6.54 7.25
C SER A 431 27.77 7.59 6.15
N GLU A 432 26.57 7.76 5.60
CA GLU A 432 26.31 8.67 4.49
C GLU A 432 24.93 9.33 4.64
N SER A 433 24.88 10.63 4.37
CA SER A 433 23.65 11.42 4.34
C SER A 433 23.68 12.35 3.14
N VAL A 434 22.69 12.22 2.26
CA VAL A 434 22.54 13.03 1.05
C VAL A 434 21.26 13.82 1.13
N GLU A 435 21.37 15.13 0.91
CA GLU A 435 20.23 16.04 0.83
C GLU A 435 19.64 16.03 -0.56
N THR A 436 18.33 15.96 -0.64
CA THR A 436 17.58 16.13 -1.88
C THR A 436 16.55 17.24 -1.68
N ALA A 437 16.63 18.27 -2.51
CA ALA A 437 15.63 19.33 -2.53
C ALA A 437 14.32 18.77 -3.11
N MET A 438 13.23 18.82 -2.33
CA MET A 438 11.90 18.45 -2.77
C MET A 438 10.99 19.69 -2.71
N ALA A 439 10.41 20.05 -3.83
CA ALA A 439 9.58 21.26 -3.95
C ALA A 439 8.27 21.21 -3.10
N LEU A 440 7.86 20.02 -2.64
CA LEU A 440 6.62 19.80 -1.89
C LEU A 440 6.79 19.77 -0.37
N THR A 441 7.98 20.04 0.15
CA THR A 441 8.30 19.86 1.56
C THR A 441 8.24 21.16 2.36
N ARG A 442 7.03 21.71 2.53
CA ARG A 442 6.76 22.70 3.57
C ARG A 442 5.92 22.04 4.65
N ASP A 443 6.28 22.20 5.91
CA ASP A 443 5.40 21.77 7.01
C ASP A 443 4.20 22.73 7.16
N ALA A 444 3.28 22.39 8.05
CA ALA A 444 2.09 23.21 8.33
C ALA A 444 2.43 24.63 8.85
N SER A 445 3.66 24.87 9.31
CA SER A 445 4.17 26.18 9.75
C SER A 445 4.80 26.99 8.60
N GLY A 446 4.87 26.42 7.38
CA GLY A 446 5.56 27.01 6.23
C GLY A 446 7.09 26.81 6.25
N THR A 447 7.60 26.04 7.21
CA THR A 447 9.04 25.73 7.32
C THR A 447 9.44 24.80 6.18
N THR A 448 10.46 25.19 5.43
CA THR A 448 11.04 24.31 4.40
C THR A 448 11.70 23.10 5.06
N MET A 449 11.39 21.93 4.56
CA MET A 449 11.97 20.68 5.04
C MET A 449 12.97 20.13 4.03
N THR A 450 14.10 19.69 4.51
CA THR A 450 15.10 18.99 3.71
C THR A 450 14.89 17.50 3.83
N PHE A 451 14.77 16.83 2.70
CA PHE A 451 14.71 15.37 2.59
C PHE A 451 16.12 14.80 2.64
N LEU A 452 16.34 13.83 3.52
CA LEU A 452 17.61 13.16 3.71
C LEU A 452 17.50 11.69 3.31
N GLN A 453 18.37 11.28 2.39
CA GLN A 453 18.62 9.88 2.08
C GLN A 453 19.86 9.41 2.85
N LEU A 454 19.68 8.40 3.69
CA LEU A 454 20.69 7.88 4.60
C LEU A 454 21.18 6.51 4.11
N GLY A 455 22.46 6.25 4.27
CA GLY A 455 23.06 4.95 4.05
C GLY A 455 24.00 4.57 5.17
N GLY A 456 24.08 3.28 5.49
CA GLY A 456 24.94 2.83 6.57
C GLY A 456 24.83 1.33 6.82
N VAL A 457 25.25 0.92 7.99
CA VAL A 457 25.18 -0.48 8.44
C VAL A 457 24.08 -0.60 9.47
N TYR A 458 23.13 -1.48 9.20
CA TYR A 458 22.15 -1.93 10.20
C TYR A 458 22.75 -3.04 11.04
N HIS A 459 22.58 -2.94 12.35
CA HIS A 459 22.73 -4.00 13.33
C HIS A 459 21.31 -4.43 13.73
N VAL A 460 20.96 -5.65 13.38
CA VAL A 460 19.64 -6.23 13.59
C VAL A 460 19.73 -7.32 14.64
N SER A 461 18.88 -7.27 15.65
CA SER A 461 18.79 -8.29 16.70
C SER A 461 17.37 -8.44 17.21
N GLY A 462 16.95 -9.68 17.48
CA GLY A 462 15.65 -9.96 18.05
C GLY A 462 15.01 -11.24 17.51
N ARG A 463 13.67 -11.30 17.60
CA ARG A 463 12.88 -12.47 17.20
C ARG A 463 11.70 -12.04 16.33
N ALA A 464 11.45 -12.78 15.28
CA ALA A 464 10.30 -12.60 14.41
C ALA A 464 9.65 -13.95 14.11
N GLY A 465 8.33 -14.08 14.34
CA GLY A 465 7.60 -15.33 14.11
C GLY A 465 8.11 -16.53 14.93
N GLY A 466 8.82 -16.27 16.03
CA GLY A 466 9.44 -17.30 16.87
C GLY A 466 10.90 -17.62 16.50
N GLU A 467 11.41 -17.13 15.38
CA GLU A 467 12.80 -17.32 14.93
C GLU A 467 13.71 -16.20 15.43
N GLU A 468 14.92 -16.53 15.81
CA GLU A 468 15.94 -15.56 16.17
C GLU A 468 16.58 -14.98 14.90
N ILE A 469 16.69 -13.66 14.84
CA ILE A 469 17.23 -12.93 13.70
C ILE A 469 18.33 -12.00 14.21
N ASN A 470 19.57 -12.32 13.84
CA ASN A 470 20.74 -11.52 14.21
C ASN A 470 21.67 -11.40 13.00
N PHE A 471 21.87 -10.18 12.53
CA PHE A 471 22.83 -9.91 11.46
C PHE A 471 23.25 -8.44 11.41
N SER A 472 24.31 -8.16 10.67
CA SER A 472 24.68 -6.81 10.28
C SER A 472 24.77 -6.75 8.76
N ALA A 473 24.12 -5.74 8.18
CA ALA A 473 24.12 -5.55 6.73
C ALA A 473 23.98 -4.07 6.37
N ARG A 474 24.46 -3.68 5.19
CA ARG A 474 24.21 -2.33 4.66
C ARG A 474 22.75 -2.15 4.29
N GLY A 475 22.20 -0.98 4.61
CA GLY A 475 20.82 -0.60 4.29
C GLY A 475 20.66 0.87 3.96
N SER A 476 19.45 1.25 3.63
CA SER A 476 19.06 2.63 3.34
C SER A 476 17.97 3.08 4.30
N ALA A 477 17.93 4.39 4.58
CA ALA A 477 16.85 5.03 5.30
C ALA A 477 16.55 6.42 4.73
N GLU A 478 15.40 6.96 5.09
CA GLU A 478 14.93 8.27 4.68
C GLU A 478 14.30 8.99 5.86
N THR A 479 14.51 10.29 5.93
CA THR A 479 13.91 11.16 6.95
C THR A 479 13.90 12.62 6.48
N PHE A 480 13.31 13.49 7.28
CA PHE A 480 13.22 14.92 7.02
C PHE A 480 13.82 15.75 8.16
N ARG A 481 14.38 16.90 7.81
CA ARG A 481 14.84 17.92 8.75
C ARG A 481 14.32 19.29 8.36
N ALA A 482 14.04 20.14 9.34
CA ALA A 482 13.79 21.55 9.08
C ALA A 482 15.04 22.15 8.42
N SER A 483 14.85 22.84 7.29
CA SER A 483 15.94 23.59 6.66
C SER A 483 16.33 24.74 7.57
N ARG A 484 17.61 24.91 7.80
CA ARG A 484 18.15 26.01 8.62
C ARG A 484 18.20 27.29 7.83
#